data_821d399172ce191f117296352e607501
#
_entry.id   821d399172ce191f117296352e607501
#
_cell.length_a   1.000
_cell.length_b   1.000
_cell.length_c   1.000
_cell.angle_alpha   90.00
_cell.angle_beta   90.00
_cell.angle_gamma   90.00
#
_symmetry.space_group_name_H-M   'P 1'
#
loop_
_entity.id
_entity.type
_entity.pdbx_description
1 polymer ?
#
loop_
_entity_poly.entity_id
_entity_poly.type
_entity_poly.pdbx_seq_one_letter_code
_entity_poly.pdbx_strand_id
1 'polypeptide(L)'
;MPTHRFLIVDVFTDTALAGNQLAVFTDARAIDAETMQALALEVGFSETTFVLPPEEGGTARVRIFNPEHEMQFAGHPVLGTAWALAQPLQRGVVELETGSGIVPVEVERDESGALVFGRMQQPIPTIEPLAEAERLLTVLGLERSELPVELYDNGATQIVVTLPSEDAVAALAPDWAAIASFGVTGVNCVAGNGARWKTRMFWPRGEDAATGSAAGPIACHLCRHGRVEWGEWIEISQGTEIGRPSTLFARADGAGGEIVRVFVGGRAVVVARGEFRL
;
A
#
# COMPACT_ATOMS: atom_id res chain seq x y z
N MET A 1 -19.44 -15.74 -25.26
CA MET A 1 -18.40 -14.87 -24.70
C MET A 1 -18.02 -15.43 -23.34
N PRO A 2 -16.75 -15.65 -23.05
CA PRO A 2 -16.29 -16.03 -21.71
C PRO A 2 -16.70 -14.98 -20.68
N THR A 3 -16.92 -15.43 -19.45
CA THR A 3 -17.33 -14.56 -18.34
C THR A 3 -16.26 -14.60 -17.26
N HIS A 4 -15.74 -13.44 -16.88
CA HIS A 4 -14.67 -13.28 -15.88
C HIS A 4 -15.19 -12.54 -14.67
N ARG A 5 -15.33 -13.24 -13.54
CA ARG A 5 -15.85 -12.68 -12.30
C ARG A 5 -14.79 -11.90 -11.55
N PHE A 6 -15.18 -10.78 -10.96
CA PHE A 6 -14.32 -9.96 -10.11
C PHE A 6 -15.04 -9.44 -8.88
N LEU A 7 -14.26 -9.05 -7.92
CA LEU A 7 -14.68 -8.30 -6.72
C LEU A 7 -14.09 -6.90 -6.78
N ILE A 8 -14.77 -5.93 -6.20
CA ILE A 8 -14.15 -4.66 -5.81
C ILE A 8 -13.98 -4.71 -4.30
N VAL A 9 -12.74 -4.48 -3.87
CA VAL A 9 -12.33 -4.47 -2.47
C VAL A 9 -11.79 -3.08 -2.15
N ASP A 10 -12.34 -2.44 -1.14
CA ASP A 10 -11.76 -1.23 -0.57
C ASP A 10 -10.77 -1.65 0.52
N VAL A 11 -9.50 -1.32 0.35
CA VAL A 11 -8.40 -1.77 1.21
C VAL A 11 -7.95 -0.64 2.14
N PHE A 12 -7.52 -0.99 3.35
CA PHE A 12 -7.17 -0.08 4.45
C PHE A 12 -8.35 0.74 4.97
N THR A 13 -9.52 0.09 4.99
CA THR A 13 -10.74 0.66 5.56
C THR A 13 -11.69 -0.45 6.01
N ASP A 14 -12.58 -0.14 6.93
CA ASP A 14 -13.76 -0.95 7.28
C ASP A 14 -15.07 -0.33 6.76
N THR A 15 -14.96 0.80 6.07
CA THR A 15 -16.09 1.55 5.55
C THR A 15 -16.14 1.47 4.03
N ALA A 16 -17.25 1.04 3.47
CA ALA A 16 -17.44 0.97 2.03
C ALA A 16 -17.29 2.37 1.38
N LEU A 17 -16.69 2.41 0.19
CA LEU A 17 -16.41 3.62 -0.59
C LEU A 17 -15.36 4.55 0.03
N ALA A 18 -14.58 4.04 0.99
CA ALA A 18 -13.36 4.62 1.53
C ALA A 18 -12.15 3.73 1.17
N GLY A 19 -10.95 4.02 1.71
CA GLY A 19 -9.78 3.17 1.45
C GLY A 19 -9.24 3.22 0.02
N ASN A 20 -8.34 2.31 -0.33
CA ASN A 20 -7.80 2.18 -1.67
C ASN A 20 -8.50 1.06 -2.45
N GLN A 21 -8.96 1.37 -3.64
CA GLN A 21 -9.76 0.47 -4.48
C GLN A 21 -8.89 -0.60 -5.12
N LEU A 22 -9.41 -1.82 -5.15
CA LEU A 22 -8.78 -2.95 -5.81
C LEU A 22 -9.82 -3.78 -6.55
N ALA A 23 -9.59 -4.08 -7.82
CA ALA A 23 -10.33 -5.10 -8.53
C ALA A 23 -9.57 -6.44 -8.41
N VAL A 24 -10.28 -7.49 -7.96
CA VAL A 24 -9.72 -8.83 -7.77
C VAL A 24 -10.46 -9.81 -8.68
N PHE A 25 -9.82 -10.28 -9.75
CA PHE A 25 -10.31 -11.38 -10.56
C PHE A 25 -9.99 -12.69 -9.87
N THR A 26 -10.98 -13.31 -9.25
CA THR A 26 -10.79 -14.46 -8.33
C THR A 26 -10.52 -15.78 -9.04
N ASP A 27 -10.68 -15.86 -10.35
CA ASP A 27 -10.28 -16.98 -11.21
C ASP A 27 -9.86 -16.46 -12.59
N ALA A 28 -8.56 -16.34 -12.79
CA ALA A 28 -7.97 -15.79 -14.00
C ALA A 28 -7.32 -16.87 -14.92
N ARG A 29 -7.59 -18.16 -14.71
CA ARG A 29 -6.99 -19.28 -15.47
C ARG A 29 -7.20 -19.18 -16.98
N ALA A 30 -8.30 -18.57 -17.41
CA ALA A 30 -8.66 -18.42 -18.80
C ALA A 30 -8.39 -17.01 -19.37
N ILE A 31 -7.62 -16.18 -18.65
CA ILE A 31 -7.27 -14.81 -19.05
C ILE A 31 -5.79 -14.78 -19.39
N ASP A 32 -5.43 -14.42 -20.61
CA ASP A 32 -4.04 -14.22 -20.99
C ASP A 32 -3.50 -12.87 -20.52
N ALA A 33 -2.19 -12.68 -20.62
CA ALA A 33 -1.50 -11.48 -20.09
C ALA A 33 -1.95 -10.19 -20.80
N GLU A 34 -2.22 -10.22 -22.08
CA GLU A 34 -2.68 -9.06 -22.85
C GLU A 34 -4.07 -8.65 -22.39
N THR A 35 -4.96 -9.61 -22.21
CA THR A 35 -6.31 -9.39 -21.69
C THR A 35 -6.30 -8.91 -20.24
N MET A 36 -5.38 -9.43 -19.38
CA MET A 36 -5.20 -8.93 -18.00
C MET A 36 -4.82 -7.45 -18.00
N GLN A 37 -3.87 -7.04 -18.85
CA GLN A 37 -3.46 -5.64 -18.96
C GLN A 37 -4.61 -4.76 -19.49
N ALA A 38 -5.35 -5.23 -20.48
CA ALA A 38 -6.50 -4.50 -21.01
C ALA A 38 -7.61 -4.33 -19.96
N LEU A 39 -7.87 -5.35 -19.15
CA LEU A 39 -8.83 -5.29 -18.06
C LEU A 39 -8.37 -4.33 -16.94
N ALA A 40 -7.08 -4.30 -16.61
CA ALA A 40 -6.55 -3.35 -15.63
C ALA A 40 -6.71 -1.90 -16.13
N LEU A 41 -6.49 -1.64 -17.41
CA LEU A 41 -6.71 -0.34 -18.03
C LEU A 41 -8.20 0.04 -18.04
N GLU A 42 -9.10 -0.92 -18.39
CA GLU A 42 -10.55 -0.69 -18.44
C GLU A 42 -11.15 -0.40 -17.07
N VAL A 43 -10.68 -1.12 -16.03
CA VAL A 43 -11.07 -0.87 -14.63
C VAL A 43 -10.58 0.51 -14.15
N GLY A 44 -9.36 0.89 -14.52
CA GLY A 44 -8.80 2.21 -14.26
C GLY A 44 -8.48 2.52 -12.79
N PHE A 45 -8.46 1.50 -11.90
CA PHE A 45 -7.96 1.65 -10.53
C PHE A 45 -6.43 1.71 -10.53
N SER A 46 -5.84 2.14 -9.42
CA SER A 46 -4.37 2.13 -9.26
C SER A 46 -3.80 0.75 -9.56
N GLU A 47 -4.44 -0.32 -9.07
CA GLU A 47 -4.09 -1.70 -9.39
C GLU A 47 -5.32 -2.62 -9.55
N THR A 48 -5.08 -3.71 -10.28
CA THR A 48 -5.99 -4.84 -10.49
C THR A 48 -5.21 -6.14 -10.30
N THR A 49 -5.81 -7.11 -9.62
CA THR A 49 -5.17 -8.41 -9.38
C THR A 49 -5.90 -9.56 -10.05
N PHE A 50 -5.11 -10.55 -10.48
CA PHE A 50 -5.58 -11.75 -11.17
C PHE A 50 -5.08 -12.99 -10.42
N VAL A 51 -6.03 -13.74 -9.86
CA VAL A 51 -5.75 -14.94 -9.06
C VAL A 51 -5.67 -16.17 -9.97
N LEU A 52 -4.56 -16.88 -9.82
CA LEU A 52 -4.22 -18.08 -10.57
C LEU A 52 -3.96 -19.26 -9.62
N PRO A 53 -3.99 -20.51 -10.08
CA PRO A 53 -3.52 -21.65 -9.29
C PRO A 53 -2.08 -21.44 -8.81
N PRO A 54 -1.73 -21.92 -7.61
CA PRO A 54 -0.37 -21.82 -7.10
C PRO A 54 0.59 -22.70 -7.90
N GLU A 55 1.84 -22.26 -8.04
CA GLU A 55 2.92 -22.99 -8.73
C GLU A 55 4.08 -23.33 -7.80
N GLU A 56 4.24 -22.62 -6.68
CA GLU A 56 5.36 -22.71 -5.75
C GLU A 56 4.95 -23.18 -4.34
N GLY A 57 3.73 -23.72 -4.20
CA GLY A 57 3.22 -24.27 -2.94
C GLY A 57 2.47 -23.26 -2.04
N GLY A 58 2.28 -22.04 -2.49
CA GLY A 58 1.45 -21.03 -1.83
C GLY A 58 -0.04 -21.36 -1.84
N THR A 59 -0.86 -20.45 -1.39
CA THR A 59 -2.32 -20.58 -1.43
C THR A 59 -2.87 -20.27 -2.81
N ALA A 60 -2.31 -19.27 -3.47
CA ALA A 60 -2.64 -18.85 -4.83
C ALA A 60 -1.47 -18.05 -5.43
N ARG A 61 -1.34 -18.10 -6.75
CA ARG A 61 -0.48 -17.17 -7.49
C ARG A 61 -1.29 -15.94 -7.84
N VAL A 62 -0.66 -14.76 -7.73
CA VAL A 62 -1.29 -13.47 -8.02
C VAL A 62 -0.43 -12.66 -8.97
N ARG A 63 -1.04 -12.22 -10.08
CA ARG A 63 -0.45 -11.21 -10.96
C ARG A 63 -1.09 -9.87 -10.66
N ILE A 64 -0.28 -8.83 -10.59
CA ILE A 64 -0.67 -7.47 -10.20
C ILE A 64 -0.41 -6.54 -11.38
N PHE A 65 -1.41 -5.80 -11.80
CA PHE A 65 -1.30 -4.86 -12.91
C PHE A 65 -1.77 -3.47 -12.47
N ASN A 66 -1.01 -2.46 -12.81
CA ASN A 66 -1.54 -1.11 -12.92
C ASN A 66 -2.07 -0.88 -14.35
N PRO A 67 -2.67 0.26 -14.68
CA PRO A 67 -3.17 0.53 -16.04
C PRO A 67 -2.11 0.49 -17.15
N GLU A 68 -0.81 0.49 -16.84
CA GLU A 68 0.28 0.59 -17.82
C GLU A 68 1.11 -0.68 -17.97
N HIS A 69 1.36 -1.38 -16.86
CA HIS A 69 2.24 -2.55 -16.86
C HIS A 69 1.97 -3.50 -15.68
N GLU A 70 2.52 -4.70 -15.78
CA GLU A 70 2.54 -5.67 -14.70
C GLU A 70 3.58 -5.30 -13.64
N MET A 71 3.20 -5.41 -12.37
CA MET A 71 4.05 -5.13 -11.21
C MET A 71 4.46 -6.42 -10.52
N GLN A 72 5.69 -6.45 -10.00
CA GLN A 72 6.18 -7.62 -9.26
C GLN A 72 5.57 -7.72 -7.86
N PHE A 73 5.28 -6.57 -7.22
CA PHE A 73 4.70 -6.46 -5.89
C PHE A 73 3.99 -5.13 -5.71
N ALA A 74 2.89 -5.12 -4.95
CA ALA A 74 2.25 -3.92 -4.45
C ALA A 74 1.51 -4.23 -3.14
N GLY A 75 1.61 -3.33 -2.14
CA GLY A 75 1.16 -3.61 -0.77
C GLY A 75 -0.34 -3.80 -0.62
N HIS A 76 -1.15 -2.81 -1.04
CA HIS A 76 -2.61 -2.92 -0.90
C HIS A 76 -3.22 -4.01 -1.79
N PRO A 77 -2.72 -4.31 -3.02
CA PRO A 77 -3.22 -5.41 -3.82
C PRO A 77 -3.00 -6.78 -3.17
N VAL A 78 -1.85 -6.98 -2.53
CA VAL A 78 -1.56 -8.21 -1.79
C VAL A 78 -2.52 -8.38 -0.61
N LEU A 79 -2.69 -7.35 0.22
CA LEU A 79 -3.59 -7.40 1.37
C LEU A 79 -5.06 -7.61 0.93
N GLY A 80 -5.53 -6.85 -0.05
CA GLY A 80 -6.91 -6.95 -0.55
C GLY A 80 -7.22 -8.27 -1.22
N THR A 81 -6.28 -8.83 -1.98
CA THR A 81 -6.43 -10.16 -2.58
C THR A 81 -6.47 -11.26 -1.52
N ALA A 82 -5.56 -11.21 -0.54
CA ALA A 82 -5.58 -12.15 0.58
C ALA A 82 -6.89 -12.07 1.36
N TRP A 83 -7.40 -10.87 1.61
CA TRP A 83 -8.71 -10.65 2.24
C TRP A 83 -9.85 -11.31 1.45
N ALA A 84 -9.89 -11.09 0.14
CA ALA A 84 -10.91 -11.67 -0.74
C ALA A 84 -10.87 -13.21 -0.75
N LEU A 85 -9.68 -13.81 -0.65
CA LEU A 85 -9.48 -15.26 -0.64
C LEU A 85 -9.66 -15.89 0.75
N ALA A 86 -9.29 -15.18 1.82
CA ALA A 86 -9.36 -15.71 3.18
C ALA A 86 -10.79 -16.05 3.60
N GLN A 87 -11.76 -15.22 3.25
CA GLN A 87 -13.14 -15.41 3.65
C GLN A 87 -13.74 -16.76 3.18
N PRO A 88 -13.69 -17.13 1.89
CA PRO A 88 -14.22 -18.42 1.45
C PRO A 88 -13.35 -19.60 1.86
N LEU A 89 -12.02 -19.42 1.99
CA LEU A 89 -11.09 -20.49 2.33
C LEU A 89 -11.02 -20.78 3.83
N GLN A 90 -11.56 -19.90 4.69
CA GLN A 90 -11.51 -19.99 6.15
C GLN A 90 -10.08 -20.21 6.71
N ARG A 91 -9.07 -19.60 6.05
CA ARG A 91 -7.65 -19.68 6.45
C ARG A 91 -7.26 -18.52 7.34
N GLY A 92 -6.36 -18.77 8.30
CA GLY A 92 -5.71 -17.73 9.12
C GLY A 92 -4.47 -17.13 8.45
N VAL A 93 -3.91 -17.81 7.46
CA VAL A 93 -2.79 -17.31 6.63
C VAL A 93 -3.10 -17.60 5.17
N VAL A 94 -2.91 -16.59 4.32
CA VAL A 94 -3.00 -16.70 2.86
C VAL A 94 -1.62 -16.39 2.29
N GLU A 95 -0.99 -17.37 1.68
CA GLU A 95 0.33 -17.26 1.07
C GLU A 95 0.17 -16.97 -0.41
N LEU A 96 0.46 -15.73 -0.82
CA LEU A 96 0.34 -15.28 -2.21
C LEU A 96 1.68 -15.36 -2.92
N GLU A 97 1.74 -16.13 -4.00
CA GLU A 97 2.89 -16.18 -4.92
C GLU A 97 2.83 -14.95 -5.83
N THR A 98 3.74 -14.02 -5.62
CA THR A 98 3.88 -12.77 -6.39
C THR A 98 5.15 -12.81 -7.24
N GLY A 99 5.36 -11.83 -8.11
CA GLY A 99 6.62 -11.69 -8.85
C GLY A 99 7.84 -11.46 -7.97
N SER A 100 7.66 -11.05 -6.72
CA SER A 100 8.72 -10.88 -5.72
C SER A 100 8.85 -12.05 -4.74
N GLY A 101 8.20 -13.18 -5.02
CA GLY A 101 8.18 -14.38 -4.18
C GLY A 101 6.88 -14.55 -3.39
N ILE A 102 6.90 -15.51 -2.44
CA ILE A 102 5.73 -15.83 -1.62
C ILE A 102 5.59 -14.81 -0.50
N VAL A 103 4.42 -14.17 -0.43
CA VAL A 103 4.07 -13.20 0.61
C VAL A 103 2.96 -13.77 1.49
N PRO A 104 3.28 -14.16 2.75
CA PRO A 104 2.27 -14.56 3.69
C PRO A 104 1.51 -13.35 4.23
N VAL A 105 0.19 -13.44 4.19
CA VAL A 105 -0.73 -12.49 4.80
C VAL A 105 -1.49 -13.20 5.91
N GLU A 106 -1.22 -12.81 7.14
CA GLU A 106 -1.96 -13.27 8.30
C GLU A 106 -3.27 -12.50 8.42
N VAL A 107 -4.37 -13.20 8.68
CA VAL A 107 -5.69 -12.59 8.88
C VAL A 107 -6.29 -12.99 10.21
N GLU A 108 -6.87 -12.01 10.88
CA GLU A 108 -7.54 -12.17 12.16
C GLU A 108 -9.04 -12.15 11.95
N ARG A 109 -9.77 -12.93 12.79
CA ARG A 109 -11.22 -13.03 12.77
C ARG A 109 -11.78 -12.74 14.14
N ASP A 110 -12.98 -12.16 14.17
CA ASP A 110 -13.76 -12.05 15.39
C ASP A 110 -14.47 -13.37 15.74
N GLU A 111 -15.24 -13.34 16.84
CA GLU A 111 -16.02 -14.49 17.34
C GLU A 111 -17.09 -14.97 16.34
N SER A 112 -17.53 -14.12 15.43
CA SER A 112 -18.48 -14.46 14.37
C SER A 112 -17.82 -15.13 13.15
N GLY A 113 -16.48 -15.13 13.09
CA GLY A 113 -15.67 -15.59 11.96
C GLY A 113 -15.50 -14.53 10.86
N ALA A 114 -15.93 -13.29 11.08
CA ALA A 114 -15.69 -12.19 10.16
C ALA A 114 -14.22 -11.73 10.23
N LEU A 115 -13.65 -11.37 9.08
CA LEU A 115 -12.30 -10.81 9.01
C LEU A 115 -12.29 -9.42 9.64
N VAL A 116 -11.36 -9.18 10.56
CA VAL A 116 -11.24 -7.89 11.29
C VAL A 116 -9.90 -7.21 11.08
N PHE A 117 -8.86 -7.95 10.73
CA PHE A 117 -7.53 -7.40 10.46
C PHE A 117 -6.73 -8.33 9.55
N GLY A 118 -5.87 -7.76 8.72
CA GLY A 118 -4.89 -8.48 7.93
C GLY A 118 -3.52 -7.80 8.05
N ARG A 119 -2.44 -8.60 8.12
CA ARG A 119 -1.07 -8.08 8.14
C ARG A 119 -0.13 -8.91 7.30
N MET A 120 0.87 -8.24 6.75
CA MET A 120 1.96 -8.88 6.01
C MET A 120 3.29 -8.32 6.45
N GLN A 121 4.33 -9.14 6.36
CA GLN A 121 5.70 -8.67 6.48
C GLN A 121 6.14 -8.08 5.14
N GLN A 122 6.80 -6.93 5.20
CA GLN A 122 7.40 -6.28 4.03
C GLN A 122 8.92 -6.53 3.98
N PRO A 123 9.55 -6.41 2.80
CA PRO A 123 11.00 -6.36 2.70
C PRO A 123 11.57 -5.21 3.55
N ILE A 124 12.74 -5.45 4.15
CA ILE A 124 13.48 -4.39 4.83
C ILE A 124 13.97 -3.40 3.77
N PRO A 125 13.64 -2.10 3.90
CA PRO A 125 14.04 -1.12 2.89
C PRO A 125 15.54 -0.83 2.95
N THR A 126 16.15 -0.60 1.80
CA THR A 126 17.40 0.18 1.73
C THR A 126 17.09 1.65 1.99
N ILE A 127 18.04 2.39 2.57
CA ILE A 127 17.81 3.75 3.03
C ILE A 127 18.96 4.63 2.61
N GLU A 128 18.62 5.74 1.95
CA GLU A 128 19.61 6.72 1.51
C GLU A 128 19.12 8.14 1.81
N PRO A 129 20.02 9.07 2.21
CA PRO A 129 19.68 10.49 2.24
C PRO A 129 19.27 10.97 0.84
N LEU A 130 18.22 11.77 0.75
CA LEU A 130 17.83 12.34 -0.54
C LEU A 130 18.80 13.46 -0.93
N ALA A 131 19.56 13.29 -2.02
CA ALA A 131 20.51 14.28 -2.49
C ALA A 131 19.87 15.63 -2.88
N GLU A 132 18.62 15.59 -3.40
CA GLU A 132 17.86 16.77 -3.85
C GLU A 132 16.82 17.23 -2.80
N ALA A 133 17.07 17.05 -1.49
CA ALA A 133 16.11 17.37 -0.43
C ALA A 133 15.63 18.83 -0.47
N GLU A 134 16.51 19.80 -0.66
CA GLU A 134 16.17 21.22 -0.75
C GLU A 134 15.25 21.53 -1.95
N ARG A 135 15.52 20.89 -3.09
CA ARG A 135 14.67 21.00 -4.29
C ARG A 135 13.28 20.42 -4.02
N LEU A 136 13.22 19.26 -3.37
CA LEU A 136 11.94 18.64 -3.02
C LEU A 136 11.13 19.52 -2.07
N LEU A 137 11.76 20.07 -1.02
CA LEU A 137 11.09 20.99 -0.09
C LEU A 137 10.53 22.20 -0.83
N THR A 138 11.29 22.77 -1.77
CA THR A 138 10.80 23.88 -2.61
C THR A 138 9.56 23.49 -3.42
N VAL A 139 9.57 22.30 -4.05
CA VAL A 139 8.43 21.78 -4.83
C VAL A 139 7.19 21.56 -3.95
N LEU A 140 7.39 21.16 -2.70
CA LEU A 140 6.31 20.99 -1.72
C LEU A 140 5.84 22.32 -1.08
N GLY A 141 6.53 23.44 -1.35
CA GLY A 141 6.27 24.73 -0.71
C GLY A 141 6.67 24.78 0.76
N LEU A 142 7.67 23.98 1.16
CA LEU A 142 8.14 23.84 2.54
C LEU A 142 9.51 24.51 2.71
N GLU A 143 9.74 25.15 3.86
CA GLU A 143 11.03 25.70 4.22
C GLU A 143 11.98 24.61 4.77
N ARG A 144 11.44 23.63 5.49
CA ARG A 144 12.20 22.54 6.09
C ARG A 144 11.35 21.31 6.33
N SER A 145 12.02 20.19 6.57
CA SER A 145 11.46 18.97 7.18
C SER A 145 11.88 18.90 8.66
N GLU A 146 11.04 18.34 9.53
CA GLU A 146 11.33 18.13 10.95
C GLU A 146 12.36 17.02 11.21
N LEU A 147 12.52 16.09 10.25
CA LEU A 147 13.50 15.02 10.24
C LEU A 147 14.29 15.04 8.93
N PRO A 148 15.44 14.35 8.82
CA PRO A 148 16.14 14.19 7.55
C PRO A 148 15.22 13.68 6.45
N VAL A 149 15.33 14.22 5.24
CA VAL A 149 14.59 13.71 4.08
C VAL A 149 15.34 12.53 3.51
N GLU A 150 14.72 11.36 3.52
CA GLU A 150 15.36 10.11 3.14
C GLU A 150 14.53 9.36 2.10
N LEU A 151 15.23 8.62 1.24
CA LEU A 151 14.69 7.67 0.28
C LEU A 151 14.72 6.27 0.88
N TYR A 152 13.61 5.58 0.80
CA TYR A 152 13.42 4.19 1.21
C TYR A 152 13.06 3.35 0.00
N ASP A 153 13.73 2.21 -0.20
CA ASP A 153 13.40 1.27 -1.27
C ASP A 153 13.19 -0.14 -0.69
N ASN A 154 11.95 -0.59 -0.70
CA ASN A 154 11.51 -1.92 -0.34
C ASN A 154 10.91 -2.69 -1.54
N GLY A 155 11.34 -2.33 -2.76
CA GLY A 155 10.74 -2.74 -4.04
C GLY A 155 9.84 -1.65 -4.63
N ALA A 156 9.58 -0.58 -3.84
CA ALA A 156 8.97 0.67 -4.27
C ALA A 156 9.74 1.82 -3.62
N THR A 157 10.20 2.77 -4.41
CA THR A 157 10.99 3.91 -3.94
C THR A 157 10.09 4.98 -3.31
N GLN A 158 10.24 5.21 -2.01
CA GLN A 158 9.43 6.13 -1.22
C GLN A 158 10.29 7.20 -0.56
N ILE A 159 10.01 8.46 -0.81
CA ILE A 159 10.61 9.57 -0.05
C ILE A 159 9.73 9.89 1.16
N VAL A 160 10.34 10.12 2.32
CA VAL A 160 9.63 10.53 3.54
C VAL A 160 10.06 11.93 3.94
N VAL A 161 9.08 12.82 4.11
CA VAL A 161 9.23 14.21 4.55
C VAL A 161 8.36 14.42 5.77
N THR A 162 8.94 14.83 6.91
CA THR A 162 8.19 15.01 8.16
C THR A 162 7.85 16.48 8.38
N LEU A 163 6.58 16.77 8.62
CA LEU A 163 6.03 18.10 8.83
C LEU A 163 5.70 18.35 10.31
N PRO A 164 5.56 19.62 10.72
CA PRO A 164 5.32 19.97 12.12
C PRO A 164 3.91 19.60 12.63
N SER A 165 2.91 19.46 11.75
CA SER A 165 1.53 19.15 12.14
C SER A 165 0.73 18.47 11.02
N GLU A 166 -0.35 17.79 11.40
CA GLU A 166 -1.31 17.21 10.46
C GLU A 166 -1.99 18.27 9.59
N ASP A 167 -2.24 19.47 10.12
CA ASP A 167 -2.76 20.60 9.35
C ASP A 167 -1.78 21.03 8.25
N ALA A 168 -0.47 21.01 8.55
CA ALA A 168 0.55 21.29 7.54
C ALA A 168 0.55 20.24 6.42
N VAL A 169 0.35 18.96 6.75
CA VAL A 169 0.19 17.88 5.76
C VAL A 169 -1.09 18.11 4.94
N ALA A 170 -2.21 18.41 5.60
CA ALA A 170 -3.48 18.61 4.93
C ALA A 170 -3.47 19.81 3.95
N ALA A 171 -2.72 20.87 4.27
CA ALA A 171 -2.63 22.08 3.47
C ALA A 171 -1.75 21.98 2.22
N LEU A 172 -1.00 20.87 2.03
CA LEU A 172 -0.11 20.71 0.89
C LEU A 172 -0.87 20.71 -0.44
N ALA A 173 -0.32 21.44 -1.41
CA ALA A 173 -0.81 21.49 -2.78
C ALA A 173 0.38 21.44 -3.77
N PRO A 174 1.06 20.28 -3.88
CA PRO A 174 2.27 20.17 -4.67
C PRO A 174 2.02 20.24 -6.17
N ASP A 175 3.06 20.63 -6.91
CA ASP A 175 3.11 20.51 -8.35
C ASP A 175 3.43 19.04 -8.73
N TRP A 176 2.43 18.34 -9.26
CA TRP A 176 2.54 16.94 -9.69
C TRP A 176 3.63 16.71 -10.74
N ALA A 177 3.77 17.65 -11.69
CA ALA A 177 4.78 17.53 -12.73
C ALA A 177 6.20 17.66 -12.16
N ALA A 178 6.37 18.50 -11.14
CA ALA A 178 7.64 18.62 -10.43
C ALA A 178 7.94 17.36 -9.59
N ILE A 179 6.94 16.75 -8.94
CA ILE A 179 7.08 15.46 -8.23
C ILE A 179 7.57 14.36 -9.17
N ALA A 180 7.03 14.28 -10.39
CA ALA A 180 7.43 13.29 -11.38
C ALA A 180 8.93 13.33 -11.72
N SER A 181 9.56 14.50 -11.60
CA SER A 181 10.97 14.68 -11.93
C SER A 181 11.97 14.02 -10.96
N PHE A 182 11.48 13.55 -9.80
CA PHE A 182 12.32 12.80 -8.84
C PHE A 182 12.49 11.33 -9.19
N GLY A 183 11.67 10.78 -10.12
CA GLY A 183 11.78 9.40 -10.58
C GLY A 183 11.52 8.34 -9.51
N VAL A 184 10.73 8.69 -8.47
CA VAL A 184 10.36 7.80 -7.36
C VAL A 184 8.92 7.34 -7.48
N THR A 185 8.58 6.27 -6.77
CA THR A 185 7.19 5.77 -6.71
C THR A 185 6.30 6.79 -6.01
N GLY A 186 6.80 7.42 -4.92
CA GLY A 186 6.02 8.43 -4.23
C GLY A 186 6.78 9.26 -3.21
N VAL A 187 6.21 10.42 -2.92
CA VAL A 187 6.65 11.35 -1.86
C VAL A 187 5.60 11.36 -0.76
N ASN A 188 5.99 10.94 0.43
CA ASN A 188 5.12 10.82 1.60
C ASN A 188 5.39 11.97 2.56
N CYS A 189 4.43 12.85 2.74
CA CYS A 189 4.48 13.95 3.69
C CYS A 189 3.75 13.53 4.97
N VAL A 190 4.47 13.47 6.09
CA VAL A 190 4.01 12.82 7.33
C VAL A 190 4.04 13.78 8.50
N ALA A 191 3.02 13.74 9.35
CA ALA A 191 3.03 14.39 10.66
C ALA A 191 2.20 13.58 11.66
N GLY A 192 2.49 13.74 12.94
CA GLY A 192 1.77 13.06 14.01
C GLY A 192 2.58 12.96 15.29
N ASN A 193 2.07 12.18 16.23
CA ASN A 193 2.74 11.96 17.50
C ASN A 193 2.33 10.60 18.12
N GLY A 194 3.26 10.00 18.85
CA GLY A 194 3.04 8.69 19.48
C GLY A 194 2.62 7.64 18.49
N ALA A 195 1.45 7.02 18.72
CA ALA A 195 0.94 5.95 17.85
C ALA A 195 0.09 6.45 16.66
N ARG A 196 -0.16 7.76 16.53
CA ARG A 196 -1.06 8.29 15.49
C ARG A 196 -0.34 9.24 14.57
N TRP A 197 -0.42 8.98 13.27
CA TRP A 197 0.24 9.72 12.22
C TRP A 197 -0.73 9.96 11.06
N LYS A 198 -0.52 11.05 10.36
CA LYS A 198 -1.19 11.38 9.11
C LYS A 198 -0.15 11.39 8.01
N THR A 199 -0.52 10.88 6.83
CA THR A 199 0.27 11.04 5.62
C THR A 199 -0.57 11.48 4.45
N ARG A 200 0.05 12.15 3.50
CA ARG A 200 -0.40 12.28 2.12
C ARG A 200 0.72 11.79 1.21
N MET A 201 0.39 10.94 0.28
CA MET A 201 1.35 10.41 -0.67
C MET A 201 1.09 10.96 -2.07
N PHE A 202 2.10 11.61 -2.60
CA PHE A 202 2.08 12.24 -3.91
C PHE A 202 2.91 11.45 -4.90
N TRP A 203 2.36 11.20 -6.07
CA TRP A 203 3.01 10.50 -7.18
C TRP A 203 2.79 11.27 -8.49
N PRO A 204 3.44 10.90 -9.62
CA PRO A 204 3.39 11.68 -10.85
C PRO A 204 2.00 11.98 -11.42
N ARG A 205 0.97 11.25 -11.01
CA ARG A 205 -0.38 11.38 -11.55
C ARG A 205 -1.40 11.88 -10.54
N GLY A 206 -0.99 12.20 -9.32
CA GLY A 206 -1.91 12.68 -8.30
C GLY A 206 -1.54 12.31 -6.89
N GLU A 207 -2.54 12.02 -6.09
CA GLU A 207 -2.44 11.57 -4.72
C GLU A 207 -3.03 10.17 -4.58
N ASP A 208 -2.35 9.29 -3.83
CA ASP A 208 -2.82 7.94 -3.56
C ASP A 208 -3.69 7.88 -2.29
N ALA A 209 -4.73 7.06 -2.33
CA ALA A 209 -5.68 6.93 -1.22
C ALA A 209 -5.10 6.20 -0.01
N ALA A 210 -4.29 5.17 -0.23
CA ALA A 210 -3.61 4.42 0.84
C ALA A 210 -2.42 3.65 0.27
N THR A 211 -1.23 4.01 0.71
CA THR A 211 0.03 3.48 0.16
C THR A 211 0.64 2.46 1.10
N GLY A 212 0.25 1.21 0.94
CA GLY A 212 0.78 0.11 1.76
C GLY A 212 2.30 -0.02 1.67
N SER A 213 2.91 0.19 0.49
CA SER A 213 4.37 0.14 0.30
C SER A 213 5.12 1.26 1.03
N ALA A 214 4.46 2.38 1.34
CA ALA A 214 5.05 3.49 2.09
C ALA A 214 4.88 3.35 3.60
N ALA A 215 3.86 2.66 4.08
CA ALA A 215 3.55 2.56 5.51
C ALA A 215 4.71 1.95 6.32
N GLY A 216 5.34 0.88 5.79
CA GLY A 216 6.54 0.28 6.40
C GLY A 216 7.74 1.24 6.44
N PRO A 217 8.17 1.84 5.33
CA PRO A 217 9.16 2.92 5.30
C PRO A 217 8.88 4.06 6.28
N ILE A 218 7.64 4.53 6.40
CA ILE A 218 7.26 5.56 7.38
C ILE A 218 7.53 5.07 8.80
N ALA A 219 7.11 3.86 9.18
CA ALA A 219 7.40 3.30 10.50
C ALA A 219 8.92 3.19 10.76
N CYS A 220 9.69 2.72 9.76
CA CYS A 220 11.15 2.67 9.85
C CYS A 220 11.77 4.05 10.07
N HIS A 221 11.33 5.05 9.31
CA HIS A 221 11.79 6.44 9.43
C HIS A 221 11.55 6.99 10.84
N LEU A 222 10.33 6.84 11.34
CA LEU A 222 9.94 7.35 12.66
C LEU A 222 10.70 6.65 13.80
N CYS A 223 10.88 5.34 13.73
CA CYS A 223 11.65 4.59 14.73
C CYS A 223 13.14 4.97 14.71
N ARG A 224 13.77 5.05 13.54
CA ARG A 224 15.17 5.42 13.37
C ARG A 224 15.48 6.82 13.91
N HIS A 225 14.53 7.73 13.81
CA HIS A 225 14.67 9.11 14.29
C HIS A 225 14.04 9.34 15.67
N GLY A 226 13.71 8.26 16.42
CA GLY A 226 13.27 8.34 17.81
C GLY A 226 11.91 9.00 18.03
N ARG A 227 11.04 9.00 17.02
CA ARG A 227 9.66 9.51 17.12
C ARG A 227 8.69 8.44 17.59
N VAL A 228 9.03 7.17 17.35
CA VAL A 228 8.27 5.98 17.74
C VAL A 228 9.26 4.94 18.27
N GLU A 229 8.87 4.19 19.29
CA GLU A 229 9.68 3.10 19.82
C GLU A 229 9.67 1.90 18.85
N TRP A 230 10.80 1.18 18.79
CA TRP A 230 10.87 -0.06 18.00
C TRP A 230 9.88 -1.11 18.55
N GLY A 231 9.16 -1.75 17.65
CA GLY A 231 8.16 -2.78 18.00
C GLY A 231 6.76 -2.23 18.30
N GLU A 232 6.58 -0.93 18.33
CA GLU A 232 5.27 -0.32 18.51
C GLU A 232 4.50 -0.23 17.16
N TRP A 233 3.21 -0.53 17.20
CA TRP A 233 2.31 -0.30 16.09
C TRP A 233 1.92 1.18 16.00
N ILE A 234 2.00 1.74 14.81
CA ILE A 234 1.46 3.06 14.51
C ILE A 234 0.24 2.94 13.59
N GLU A 235 -0.72 3.83 13.80
CA GLU A 235 -1.87 4.06 12.95
C GLU A 235 -1.57 5.26 12.04
N ILE A 236 -1.72 5.06 10.73
CA ILE A 236 -1.45 6.09 9.72
C ILE A 236 -2.77 6.39 8.98
N SER A 237 -3.26 7.60 9.11
CA SER A 237 -4.39 8.10 8.30
C SER A 237 -3.90 8.66 6.97
N GLN A 238 -4.59 8.32 5.86
CA GLN A 238 -4.28 8.78 4.50
C GLN A 238 -5.57 8.97 3.70
N GLY A 239 -5.52 9.75 2.62
CA GLY A 239 -6.58 9.82 1.61
C GLY A 239 -7.79 10.66 1.96
N THR A 240 -7.83 11.30 3.11
CA THR A 240 -8.97 12.16 3.54
C THR A 240 -9.20 13.32 2.57
N GLU A 241 -8.14 13.94 2.08
CA GLU A 241 -8.16 15.10 1.20
C GLU A 241 -8.72 14.81 -0.19
N ILE A 242 -8.67 13.55 -0.61
CA ILE A 242 -9.25 13.08 -1.89
C ILE A 242 -10.56 12.32 -1.71
N GLY A 243 -11.17 12.37 -0.50
CA GLY A 243 -12.46 11.74 -0.22
C GLY A 243 -12.42 10.21 -0.07
N ARG A 244 -11.23 9.64 0.13
CA ARG A 244 -11.00 8.20 0.33
C ARG A 244 -10.28 7.94 1.66
N PRO A 245 -10.88 8.29 2.82
CA PRO A 245 -10.23 8.12 4.12
C PRO A 245 -9.81 6.66 4.34
N SER A 246 -8.55 6.49 4.71
CA SER A 246 -7.90 5.19 4.86
C SER A 246 -7.16 5.14 6.19
N THR A 247 -7.06 3.94 6.77
CA THR A 247 -6.29 3.66 7.98
C THR A 247 -5.36 2.48 7.74
N LEU A 248 -4.06 2.78 7.75
CA LEU A 248 -3.00 1.78 7.65
C LEU A 248 -2.38 1.59 9.04
N PHE A 249 -1.92 0.39 9.31
CA PHE A 249 -1.12 0.09 10.49
C PHE A 249 0.27 -0.36 10.05
N ALA A 250 1.30 0.14 10.71
CA ALA A 250 2.67 -0.23 10.41
C ALA A 250 3.48 -0.42 11.70
N ARG A 251 4.50 -1.26 11.62
CA ARG A 251 5.41 -1.54 12.72
C ARG A 251 6.78 -1.89 12.17
N ALA A 252 7.81 -1.32 12.75
CA ALA A 252 9.19 -1.68 12.50
C ALA A 252 9.80 -2.27 13.79
N ASP A 253 10.35 -3.47 13.69
CA ASP A 253 11.14 -4.10 14.75
C ASP A 253 12.62 -3.82 14.48
N GLY A 254 13.38 -3.45 15.51
CA GLY A 254 14.79 -3.14 15.38
C GLY A 254 15.41 -2.64 16.67
N ALA A 255 16.65 -2.23 16.60
CA ALA A 255 17.38 -1.58 17.69
C ALA A 255 18.59 -0.81 17.14
N GLY A 256 18.96 0.33 17.77
CA GLY A 256 20.17 1.07 17.45
C GLY A 256 20.25 1.57 16.00
N GLY A 257 19.12 1.73 15.32
CA GLY A 257 19.04 2.16 13.92
C GLY A 257 19.04 1.00 12.91
N GLU A 258 19.23 -0.23 13.35
CA GLU A 258 19.12 -1.44 12.51
C GLU A 258 17.68 -1.96 12.48
N ILE A 259 17.15 -2.19 11.28
CA ILE A 259 15.80 -2.72 11.07
C ILE A 259 15.90 -4.24 10.91
N VAL A 260 15.07 -4.97 11.65
CA VAL A 260 15.04 -6.45 11.63
C VAL A 260 13.81 -6.98 10.91
N ARG A 261 12.65 -6.36 11.12
CA ARG A 261 11.38 -6.73 10.46
C ARG A 261 10.50 -5.50 10.29
N VAL A 262 9.67 -5.53 9.24
CA VAL A 262 8.69 -4.49 8.93
C VAL A 262 7.35 -5.15 8.69
N PHE A 263 6.30 -4.67 9.33
CA PHE A 263 4.94 -5.16 9.15
C PHE A 263 4.01 -4.02 8.72
N VAL A 264 3.10 -4.36 7.83
CA VAL A 264 2.01 -3.47 7.43
C VAL A 264 0.70 -4.25 7.48
N GLY A 265 -0.34 -3.61 7.97
CA GLY A 265 -1.65 -4.23 8.09
C GLY A 265 -2.79 -3.22 7.99
N GLY A 266 -4.00 -3.76 7.99
CA GLY A 266 -5.20 -2.98 7.93
C GLY A 266 -6.44 -3.85 7.76
N ARG A 267 -7.57 -3.19 7.54
CA ARG A 267 -8.85 -3.82 7.24
C ARG A 267 -9.13 -3.72 5.75
N ALA A 268 -10.10 -4.51 5.27
CA ALA A 268 -10.63 -4.34 3.94
C ALA A 268 -12.10 -4.74 3.89
N VAL A 269 -12.84 -4.20 2.93
CA VAL A 269 -14.26 -4.50 2.75
C VAL A 269 -14.55 -4.78 1.27
N VAL A 270 -15.28 -5.88 1.01
CA VAL A 270 -15.77 -6.18 -0.35
C VAL A 270 -17.01 -5.34 -0.61
N VAL A 271 -16.95 -4.43 -1.58
CA VAL A 271 -18.04 -3.47 -1.86
C VAL A 271 -18.85 -3.79 -3.10
N ALA A 272 -18.28 -4.58 -4.03
CA ALA A 272 -19.00 -4.97 -5.23
C ALA A 272 -18.56 -6.35 -5.74
N ARG A 273 -19.45 -6.94 -6.56
CA ARG A 273 -19.18 -8.14 -7.34
C ARG A 273 -19.70 -7.92 -8.75
N GLY A 274 -18.94 -8.33 -9.74
CA GLY A 274 -19.30 -8.15 -11.11
C GLY A 274 -18.70 -9.22 -12.03
N GLU A 275 -18.99 -9.09 -13.31
CA GLU A 275 -18.43 -9.94 -14.35
C GLU A 275 -18.16 -9.14 -15.64
N PHE A 276 -17.01 -9.37 -16.24
CA PHE A 276 -16.71 -8.97 -17.60
C PHE A 276 -17.10 -10.09 -18.59
N ARG A 277 -17.58 -9.71 -19.75
CA ARG A 277 -17.92 -10.62 -20.85
C ARG A 277 -17.09 -10.26 -22.06
N LEU A 278 -16.08 -11.08 -22.34
CA LEU A 278 -15.11 -10.84 -23.41
C LEU A 278 -15.23 -11.90 -24.52
#